data_8ab681b81ba8d83e2ac16b8cb2cce288
#
_entry.id   8ab681b81ba8d83e2ac16b8cb2cce288
#
_cell.length_a   1.000
_cell.length_b   1.000
_cell.length_c   1.000
_cell.angle_alpha   90.00
_cell.angle_beta   90.00
_cell.angle_gamma   90.00
#
_symmetry.space_group_name_H-M   'P 1'
#
loop_
_entity.id
_entity.type
_entity.pdbx_description
1 polymer ?
#
loop_
_entity_poly.entity_id
_entity_poly.type
_entity_poly.pdbx_seq_one_letter_code
_entity_poly.pdbx_strand_id
1 'polypeptide(L)'
;MGSSSFSLGNTGGCLLSSLVIAHFGHFGSLSMKPQKKMLEIFREFGLMAFLIGAGIPGGASFVQYFQAEYFLYGAIMTLIPMIVGFIIAKYVIKLPLFNNLGGITGGMTSTPALGTLINVAKTDDVASAYAAAYPIALIAVVLVSQFIIVLFPDPLSLIGM
;
A
#
# COMPACT_ATOMS: atom_id res chain seq x y z
N MET A 1 -6.74 21.37 -25.74
CA MET A 1 -5.73 20.31 -25.66
C MET A 1 -5.13 20.38 -24.29
N GLY A 2 -5.67 19.60 -23.33
CA GLY A 2 -5.13 19.50 -21.98
C GLY A 2 -3.86 18.66 -22.03
N SER A 3 -2.75 19.24 -21.62
CA SER A 3 -1.51 18.48 -21.40
C SER A 3 -1.71 17.59 -20.18
N SER A 4 -2.01 16.33 -20.40
CA SER A 4 -1.99 15.32 -19.34
C SER A 4 -0.54 15.14 -18.89
N SER A 5 -0.13 15.88 -17.87
CA SER A 5 1.16 15.70 -17.24
C SER A 5 1.10 14.44 -16.36
N PHE A 6 1.84 13.42 -16.75
CA PHE A 6 2.07 12.26 -15.90
C PHE A 6 2.85 12.70 -14.65
N SER A 7 2.20 12.65 -13.51
CA SER A 7 2.78 13.02 -12.21
C SER A 7 2.68 11.84 -11.26
N LEU A 8 3.80 11.40 -10.71
CA LEU A 8 3.86 10.36 -9.68
C LEU A 8 3.21 10.78 -8.35
N GLY A 9 2.80 12.06 -8.26
CA GLY A 9 2.28 12.63 -7.03
C GLY A 9 3.32 12.67 -5.90
N ASN A 10 2.95 13.30 -4.79
CA ASN A 10 3.86 13.43 -3.65
C ASN A 10 4.25 12.08 -3.04
N THR A 11 3.30 11.17 -2.93
CA THR A 11 3.53 9.84 -2.32
C THR A 11 4.45 8.97 -3.17
N GLY A 12 4.21 8.91 -4.47
CA GLY A 12 5.05 8.14 -5.40
C GLY A 12 6.46 8.72 -5.53
N GLY A 13 6.59 10.05 -5.55
CA GLY A 13 7.87 10.74 -5.55
C GLY A 13 8.71 10.44 -4.30
N CYS A 14 8.11 10.52 -3.11
CA CYS A 14 8.76 10.17 -1.85
C CYS A 14 9.21 8.71 -1.82
N LEU A 15 8.38 7.79 -2.30
CA LEU A 15 8.70 6.37 -2.34
C LEU A 15 9.88 6.08 -3.26
N LEU A 16 9.87 6.59 -4.48
CA LEU A 16 10.98 6.40 -5.43
C LEU A 16 12.28 7.03 -4.92
N SER A 17 12.22 8.24 -4.37
CA SER A 17 13.39 8.90 -3.78
C SER A 17 13.99 8.07 -2.65
N SER A 18 13.13 7.53 -1.76
CA SER A 18 13.56 6.69 -0.65
C SER A 18 14.19 5.39 -1.12
N LEU A 19 13.64 4.76 -2.18
CA LEU A 19 14.22 3.55 -2.77
C LEU A 19 15.58 3.80 -3.38
N VAL A 20 15.75 4.91 -4.11
CA VAL A 20 17.02 5.30 -4.71
C VAL A 20 18.06 5.56 -3.62
N ILE A 21 17.73 6.32 -2.58
CA ILE A 21 18.63 6.59 -1.45
C ILE A 21 18.99 5.29 -0.73
N ALA A 22 18.03 4.40 -0.50
CA ALA A 22 18.26 3.11 0.14
C ALA A 22 19.15 2.20 -0.69
N HIS A 23 19.03 2.24 -2.03
CA HIS A 23 19.84 1.44 -2.94
C HIS A 23 21.30 1.88 -2.91
N PHE A 24 21.55 3.16 -3.05
CA PHE A 24 22.92 3.68 -3.02
C PHE A 24 23.55 3.64 -1.62
N GLY A 25 22.77 3.82 -0.57
CA GLY A 25 23.17 3.69 0.84
C GLY A 25 24.25 4.63 1.35
N HIS A 26 24.91 5.37 0.46
CA HIS A 26 25.98 6.33 0.76
C HIS A 26 25.87 7.54 -0.16
N PHE A 27 26.09 8.72 0.39
CA PHE A 27 26.24 9.95 -0.37
C PHE A 27 27.60 10.56 -0.03
N GLY A 28 28.62 10.28 -0.86
CA GLY A 28 30.00 10.62 -0.55
C GLY A 28 30.51 9.87 0.69
N SER A 29 31.00 10.60 1.69
CA SER A 29 31.50 10.05 2.98
C SER A 29 30.40 9.81 4.02
N LEU A 30 29.14 10.22 3.75
CA LEU A 30 28.02 10.08 4.67
C LEU A 30 27.28 8.74 4.43
N SER A 31 27.27 7.89 5.45
CA SER A 31 26.44 6.68 5.46
C SER A 31 24.97 7.07 5.74
N MET A 32 24.10 6.81 4.77
CA MET A 32 22.66 7.07 4.89
C MET A 32 21.87 5.85 5.39
N LYS A 33 22.54 4.88 6.01
CA LYS A 33 21.90 3.70 6.59
C LYS A 33 21.57 3.95 8.06
N PRO A 34 20.36 4.38 8.41
CA PRO A 34 19.96 4.56 9.79
C PRO A 34 19.88 3.21 10.50
N GLN A 35 20.03 3.24 11.83
CA GLN A 35 19.88 2.05 12.66
C GLN A 35 18.44 1.51 12.54
N LYS A 36 18.27 0.19 12.58
CA LYS A 36 16.95 -0.48 12.45
C LYS A 36 15.92 0.10 13.44
N LYS A 37 16.30 0.34 14.69
CA LYS A 37 15.40 0.94 15.71
C LYS A 37 14.91 2.34 15.31
N MET A 38 15.78 3.17 14.75
CA MET A 38 15.39 4.49 14.23
C MET A 38 14.41 4.39 13.10
N LEU A 39 14.64 3.47 12.15
CA LEU A 39 13.71 3.24 11.04
C LEU A 39 12.33 2.79 11.52
N GLU A 40 12.26 1.94 12.52
CA GLU A 40 10.99 1.50 13.13
C GLU A 40 10.23 2.68 13.74
N ILE A 41 10.90 3.52 14.54
CA ILE A 41 10.28 4.70 15.15
C ILE A 41 9.77 5.67 14.08
N PHE A 42 10.59 5.98 13.07
CA PHE A 42 10.17 6.87 11.99
C PHE A 42 9.04 6.28 11.15
N ARG A 43 9.03 4.96 10.94
CA ARG A 43 7.93 4.27 10.24
C ARG A 43 6.63 4.40 11.03
N GLU A 44 6.65 4.15 12.34
CA GLU A 44 5.46 4.26 13.18
C GLU A 44 4.95 5.70 13.25
N PHE A 45 5.85 6.65 13.47
CA PHE A 45 5.50 8.07 13.46
C PHE A 45 4.94 8.52 12.11
N GLY A 46 5.58 8.14 11.01
CA GLY A 46 5.10 8.46 9.65
C GLY A 46 3.73 7.84 9.37
N LEU A 47 3.50 6.59 9.81
CA LEU A 47 2.21 5.93 9.68
C LEU A 47 1.12 6.63 10.49
N MET A 48 1.40 7.01 11.74
CA MET A 48 0.46 7.78 12.56
C MET A 48 0.12 9.12 11.93
N ALA A 49 1.12 9.88 11.47
CA ALA A 49 0.92 11.16 10.82
C ALA A 49 0.09 11.02 9.53
N PHE A 50 0.37 9.99 8.74
CA PHE A 50 -0.39 9.69 7.52
C PHE A 50 -1.84 9.32 7.84
N LEU A 51 -2.08 8.45 8.81
CA LEU A 51 -3.43 8.04 9.21
C LEU A 51 -4.25 9.22 9.76
N ILE A 52 -3.62 10.10 10.55
CA ILE A 52 -4.28 11.33 11.04
C ILE A 52 -4.59 12.25 9.86
N GLY A 53 -3.62 12.50 8.98
CA GLY A 53 -3.78 13.37 7.82
C GLY A 53 -4.86 12.92 6.84
N ALA A 54 -4.98 11.61 6.63
CA ALA A 54 -6.01 11.02 5.77
C ALA A 54 -7.35 10.83 6.51
N GLY A 55 -7.30 10.49 7.80
CA GLY A 55 -8.49 10.17 8.61
C GLY A 55 -9.34 11.38 8.96
N ILE A 56 -8.73 12.54 9.23
CA ILE A 56 -9.49 13.74 9.59
C ILE A 56 -10.43 14.20 8.46
N PRO A 57 -9.95 14.41 7.20
CA PRO A 57 -10.84 14.78 6.11
C PRO A 57 -11.86 13.69 5.78
N GLY A 58 -11.45 12.41 5.81
CA GLY A 58 -12.32 11.28 5.58
C GLY A 58 -13.43 11.18 6.63
N GLY A 59 -13.08 11.34 7.90
CA GLY A 59 -14.03 11.30 9.00
C GLY A 59 -15.04 12.47 8.99
N ALA A 60 -14.59 13.66 8.64
CA ALA A 60 -15.46 14.84 8.52
C ALA A 60 -16.54 14.66 7.45
N SER A 61 -16.20 14.00 6.33
CA SER A 61 -17.12 13.75 5.23
C SER A 61 -17.91 12.45 5.38
N PHE A 62 -17.50 11.56 6.27
CA PHE A 62 -18.06 10.23 6.43
C PHE A 62 -19.57 10.24 6.68
N VAL A 63 -20.02 11.05 7.64
CA VAL A 63 -21.44 11.10 8.01
C VAL A 63 -22.32 11.60 6.86
N GLN A 64 -21.79 12.50 6.04
CA GLN A 64 -22.52 13.10 4.93
C GLN A 64 -22.66 12.18 3.73
N TYR A 65 -21.65 11.34 3.47
CA TYR A 65 -21.61 10.47 2.29
C TYR A 65 -21.79 8.98 2.63
N PHE A 66 -22.04 8.64 3.90
CA PHE A 66 -22.20 7.25 4.32
C PHE A 66 -23.46 6.63 3.71
N GLN A 67 -23.26 5.60 2.90
CA GLN A 67 -24.31 4.73 2.40
C GLN A 67 -23.92 3.28 2.70
N ALA A 68 -24.86 2.50 3.21
CA ALA A 68 -24.59 1.10 3.56
C ALA A 68 -24.13 0.26 2.36
N GLU A 69 -24.54 0.63 1.15
CA GLU A 69 -24.13 -0.02 -0.10
C GLU A 69 -22.63 0.13 -0.36
N TYR A 70 -22.03 1.28 -0.04
CA TYR A 70 -20.59 1.50 -0.21
C TYR A 70 -19.76 0.61 0.71
N PHE A 71 -20.29 0.30 1.89
CA PHE A 71 -19.66 -0.66 2.79
C PHE A 71 -19.62 -2.07 2.18
N LEU A 72 -20.70 -2.49 1.56
CA LEU A 72 -20.77 -3.77 0.87
C LEU A 72 -19.80 -3.82 -0.33
N TYR A 73 -19.78 -2.77 -1.15
CA TYR A 73 -18.83 -2.68 -2.28
C TYR A 73 -17.39 -2.69 -1.80
N GLY A 74 -17.06 -1.96 -0.75
CA GLY A 74 -15.73 -1.95 -0.15
C GLY A 74 -15.31 -3.33 0.36
N ALA A 75 -16.23 -4.04 1.03
CA ALA A 75 -16.00 -5.40 1.50
C ALA A 75 -15.73 -6.37 0.33
N ILE A 76 -16.52 -6.31 -0.72
CA ILE A 76 -16.37 -7.15 -1.92
C ILE A 76 -15.03 -6.84 -2.61
N MET A 77 -14.72 -5.56 -2.83
CA MET A 77 -13.48 -5.13 -3.48
C MET A 77 -12.23 -5.55 -2.70
N THR A 78 -12.33 -5.69 -1.38
CA THR A 78 -11.21 -6.11 -0.55
C THR A 78 -11.10 -7.63 -0.45
N LEU A 79 -12.21 -8.31 -0.19
CA LEU A 79 -12.21 -9.75 0.09
C LEU A 79 -11.95 -10.59 -1.17
N ILE A 80 -12.52 -10.22 -2.31
CA ILE A 80 -12.37 -11.00 -3.56
C ILE A 80 -10.90 -11.12 -3.98
N PRO A 81 -10.13 -10.03 -4.13
CA PRO A 81 -8.72 -10.14 -4.49
C PRO A 81 -7.88 -10.91 -3.47
N MET A 82 -8.19 -10.78 -2.18
CA MET A 82 -7.50 -11.55 -1.13
C MET A 82 -7.72 -13.05 -1.28
N ILE A 83 -8.97 -13.47 -1.46
CA ILE A 83 -9.32 -14.89 -1.61
C ILE A 83 -8.70 -15.44 -2.90
N VAL A 84 -8.83 -14.73 -4.00
CA VAL A 84 -8.25 -15.14 -5.29
C VAL A 84 -6.73 -15.21 -5.18
N GLY A 85 -6.08 -14.20 -4.61
CA GLY A 85 -4.64 -14.18 -4.38
C GLY A 85 -4.17 -15.36 -3.50
N PHE A 86 -4.91 -15.64 -2.42
CA PHE A 86 -4.62 -16.78 -1.55
C PHE A 86 -4.70 -18.13 -2.29
N ILE A 87 -5.75 -18.32 -3.09
CA ILE A 87 -5.96 -19.54 -3.86
C ILE A 87 -4.85 -19.73 -4.90
N ILE A 88 -4.52 -18.68 -5.65
CA ILE A 88 -3.45 -18.73 -6.66
C ILE A 88 -2.11 -19.01 -5.99
N ALA A 89 -1.76 -18.30 -4.93
CA ALA A 89 -0.50 -18.49 -4.24
C ALA A 89 -0.37 -19.88 -3.61
N LYS A 90 -1.47 -20.45 -3.11
CA LYS A 90 -1.48 -21.78 -2.50
C LYS A 90 -1.44 -22.91 -3.53
N TYR A 91 -2.27 -22.85 -4.56
CA TYR A 91 -2.49 -23.98 -5.47
C TYR A 91 -1.66 -23.91 -6.76
N VAL A 92 -1.40 -22.69 -7.26
CA VAL A 92 -0.62 -22.49 -8.50
C VAL A 92 0.86 -22.31 -8.18
N ILE A 93 1.21 -21.38 -7.28
CA ILE A 93 2.59 -21.08 -6.94
C ILE A 93 3.12 -22.03 -5.85
N LYS A 94 2.22 -22.65 -5.07
CA LYS A 94 2.53 -23.59 -3.98
C LYS A 94 3.40 -22.97 -2.88
N LEU A 95 3.14 -21.72 -2.53
CA LEU A 95 3.84 -21.02 -1.46
C LEU A 95 3.48 -21.65 -0.09
N PRO A 96 4.44 -21.72 0.83
CA PRO A 96 4.16 -22.02 2.23
C PRO A 96 3.14 -21.02 2.81
N LEU A 97 2.35 -21.46 3.79
CA LEU A 97 1.25 -20.67 4.34
C LEU A 97 1.67 -19.28 4.80
N PHE A 98 2.76 -19.20 5.56
CA PHE A 98 3.24 -17.92 6.09
C PHE A 98 3.75 -16.98 5.02
N ASN A 99 4.42 -17.49 3.99
CA ASN A 99 4.85 -16.68 2.84
C ASN A 99 3.65 -16.20 2.01
N ASN A 100 2.64 -17.03 1.85
CA ASN A 100 1.41 -16.67 1.18
C ASN A 100 0.70 -15.52 1.92
N LEU A 101 0.49 -15.68 3.23
CA LEU A 101 -0.17 -14.65 4.05
C LEU A 101 0.65 -13.34 4.09
N GLY A 102 1.97 -13.44 4.22
CA GLY A 102 2.86 -12.29 4.18
C GLY A 102 2.82 -11.58 2.83
N GLY A 103 2.82 -12.33 1.73
CA GLY A 103 2.71 -11.80 0.37
C GLY A 103 1.38 -11.08 0.13
N ILE A 104 0.25 -11.65 0.57
CA ILE A 104 -1.07 -11.02 0.47
C ILE A 104 -1.11 -9.72 1.29
N THR A 105 -0.63 -9.78 2.54
CA THR A 105 -0.58 -8.59 3.42
C THR A 105 0.29 -7.49 2.83
N GLY A 106 1.41 -7.87 2.20
CA GLY A 106 2.28 -6.95 1.46
C GLY A 106 1.61 -6.38 0.21
N GLY A 107 0.89 -7.23 -0.54
CA GLY A 107 0.11 -6.82 -1.71
C GLY A 107 -1.02 -5.83 -1.37
N MET A 108 -1.59 -5.95 -0.18
CA MET A 108 -2.58 -5.01 0.37
C MET A 108 -1.96 -3.72 0.93
N THR A 109 -0.64 -3.62 0.96
CA THR A 109 0.09 -2.50 1.56
C THR A 109 -0.28 -2.21 3.03
N SER A 110 -0.74 -3.23 3.77
CA SER A 110 -1.24 -3.08 5.13
C SER A 110 -0.18 -3.41 6.17
N THR A 111 0.53 -2.40 6.64
CA THR A 111 1.51 -2.55 7.74
C THR A 111 0.88 -2.97 9.08
N PRO A 112 -0.32 -2.48 9.48
CA PRO A 112 -0.98 -2.97 10.70
C PRO A 112 -1.32 -4.45 10.64
N ALA A 113 -1.75 -4.95 9.48
CA ALA A 113 -2.04 -6.36 9.29
C ALA A 113 -0.77 -7.23 9.41
N LEU A 114 0.38 -6.74 8.95
CA LEU A 114 1.66 -7.41 9.14
C LEU A 114 2.00 -7.58 10.63
N GLY A 115 1.85 -6.52 11.44
CA GLY A 115 2.10 -6.59 12.88
C GLY A 115 1.24 -7.65 13.56
N THR A 116 -0.05 -7.70 13.25
CA THR A 116 -0.97 -8.71 13.75
C THR A 116 -0.55 -10.11 13.31
N LEU A 117 -0.18 -10.27 12.04
CA LEU A 117 0.19 -11.55 11.48
C LEU A 117 1.49 -12.10 12.08
N ILE A 118 2.50 -11.27 12.31
CA ILE A 118 3.74 -11.66 13.00
C ILE A 118 3.44 -12.13 14.43
N ASN A 119 2.59 -11.42 15.14
CA ASN A 119 2.20 -11.78 16.51
C ASN A 119 1.48 -13.12 16.59
N VAL A 120 0.68 -13.47 15.58
CA VAL A 120 -0.03 -14.75 15.51
C VAL A 120 0.86 -15.87 15.00
N ALA A 121 1.61 -15.64 13.94
CA ALA A 121 2.43 -16.64 13.28
C ALA A 121 3.72 -16.97 14.06
N LYS A 122 4.22 -16.04 14.86
CA LYS A 122 5.47 -16.14 15.64
C LYS A 122 6.68 -16.56 14.79
N THR A 123 6.72 -16.12 13.53
CA THR A 123 7.80 -16.38 12.58
C THR A 123 8.11 -15.14 11.76
N ASP A 124 9.39 -14.96 11.40
CA ASP A 124 9.85 -13.86 10.55
C ASP A 124 9.62 -14.11 9.05
N ASP A 125 9.21 -15.32 8.66
CA ASP A 125 8.94 -15.66 7.26
C ASP A 125 7.84 -14.76 6.65
N VAL A 126 6.85 -14.41 7.47
CA VAL A 126 5.78 -13.48 7.12
C VAL A 126 6.33 -12.12 6.72
N ALA A 127 7.29 -11.60 7.51
CA ALA A 127 7.89 -10.28 7.27
C ALA A 127 8.74 -10.27 6.00
N SER A 128 9.43 -11.36 5.70
CA SER A 128 10.23 -11.51 4.48
C SER A 128 9.35 -11.50 3.23
N ALA A 129 8.27 -12.25 3.22
CA ALA A 129 7.33 -12.29 2.10
C ALA A 129 6.58 -10.94 1.92
N TYR A 130 6.22 -10.30 3.03
CA TYR A 130 5.67 -8.94 3.02
C TYR A 130 6.63 -7.94 2.37
N ALA A 131 7.89 -7.93 2.82
CA ALA A 131 8.90 -7.01 2.31
C ALA A 131 9.19 -7.18 0.82
N ALA A 132 9.04 -8.40 0.29
CA ALA A 132 9.18 -8.66 -1.14
C ALA A 132 7.97 -8.15 -1.95
N ALA A 133 6.74 -8.32 -1.45
CA ALA A 133 5.51 -7.94 -2.16
C ALA A 133 5.19 -6.44 -2.07
N TYR A 134 5.44 -5.83 -0.92
CA TYR A 134 5.02 -4.46 -0.58
C TYR A 134 5.52 -3.38 -1.57
N PRO A 135 6.82 -3.30 -1.95
CA PRO A 135 7.28 -2.27 -2.87
C PRO A 135 6.66 -2.40 -4.26
N ILE A 136 6.48 -3.63 -4.73
CA ILE A 136 5.88 -3.92 -6.03
C ILE A 136 4.41 -3.50 -6.03
N ALA A 137 3.69 -3.83 -4.96
CA ALA A 137 2.29 -3.44 -4.79
C ALA A 137 2.12 -1.91 -4.75
N LEU A 138 2.98 -1.19 -4.03
CA LEU A 138 2.93 0.27 -3.98
C LEU A 138 3.14 0.90 -5.36
N ILE A 139 4.13 0.44 -6.11
CA ILE A 139 4.38 0.92 -7.47
C ILE A 139 3.17 0.61 -8.35
N ALA A 140 2.63 -0.61 -8.28
CA ALA A 140 1.46 -1.00 -9.07
C ALA A 140 0.24 -0.14 -8.76
N VAL A 141 -0.05 0.12 -7.48
CA VAL A 141 -1.18 0.98 -7.06
C VAL A 141 -1.03 2.40 -7.61
N VAL A 142 0.17 2.99 -7.52
CA VAL A 142 0.43 4.33 -8.06
C VAL A 142 0.23 4.37 -9.58
N LEU A 143 0.79 3.40 -10.30
CA LEU A 143 0.68 3.34 -11.76
C LEU A 143 -0.77 3.12 -12.21
N VAL A 144 -1.49 2.19 -11.59
CA VAL A 144 -2.89 1.90 -11.90
C VAL A 144 -3.78 3.11 -11.61
N SER A 145 -3.57 3.79 -10.47
CA SER A 145 -4.30 5.02 -10.14
C SER A 145 -4.08 6.11 -11.17
N GLN A 146 -2.85 6.34 -11.61
CA GLN A 146 -2.53 7.30 -12.67
C GLN A 146 -3.17 6.91 -14.01
N PHE A 147 -3.13 5.63 -14.35
CA PHE A 147 -3.74 5.13 -15.56
C PHE A 147 -5.26 5.32 -15.58
N ILE A 148 -5.93 5.08 -14.44
CA ILE A 148 -7.37 5.31 -14.30
C ILE A 148 -7.69 6.81 -14.48
N ILE A 149 -6.92 7.71 -13.85
CA ILE A 149 -7.13 9.16 -13.99
C ILE A 149 -6.95 9.62 -15.45
N VAL A 150 -5.98 9.05 -16.17
CA VAL A 150 -5.75 9.40 -17.58
C VAL A 150 -6.86 8.87 -18.48
N LEU A 151 -7.37 7.66 -18.22
CA LEU A 151 -8.46 7.05 -19.00
C LEU A 151 -9.82 7.71 -18.73
N PHE A 152 -10.04 8.17 -17.50
CA PHE A 152 -11.29 8.77 -17.05
C PHE A 152 -11.04 10.18 -16.52
N PRO A 153 -10.79 11.17 -17.39
CA PRO A 153 -10.46 12.54 -16.97
C PRO A 153 -11.62 13.26 -16.25
N ASP A 154 -12.85 12.79 -16.43
CA ASP A 154 -14.05 13.32 -15.76
C ASP A 154 -14.66 12.25 -14.83
N PRO A 155 -14.25 12.21 -13.55
CA PRO A 155 -14.84 11.27 -12.59
C PRO A 155 -16.34 11.50 -12.36
N LEU A 156 -16.85 12.71 -12.61
CA LEU A 156 -18.28 13.04 -12.53
C LEU A 156 -19.10 12.39 -13.65
N SER A 157 -18.52 12.13 -14.80
CA SER A 157 -19.19 11.46 -15.92
C SER A 157 -19.48 9.97 -15.63
N LEU A 158 -18.74 9.36 -14.72
CA LEU A 158 -18.93 7.97 -14.29
C LEU A 158 -20.08 7.82 -13.27
N ILE A 159 -20.46 8.90 -12.58
CA ILE A 159 -21.47 8.89 -11.53
C ILE A 159 -22.84 9.37 -12.07
N GLY A 160 -22.91 9.75 -13.36
CA GLY A 160 -24.16 10.12 -14.00
C GLY A 160 -24.77 11.43 -13.48
N MET A 161 -23.95 12.35 -12.96
CA MET A 161 -24.31 13.71 -12.58
C MET A 161 -23.85 14.71 -13.61
#